data_dc25ee9fcc6f6c24847cbcdb2d1c2b06
#
_entry.id   dc25ee9fcc6f6c24847cbcdb2d1c2b06
#
_cell.length_a   1.000
_cell.length_b   1.000
_cell.length_c   1.000
_cell.angle_alpha   90.00
_cell.angle_beta   90.00
_cell.angle_gamma   90.00
#
_symmetry.space_group_name_H-M   'P 1'
#
loop_
_entity.id
_entity.type
_entity.pdbx_description
1 polymer ?
#
loop_
_entity_poly.entity_id
_entity_poly.type
_entity_poly.pdbx_seq_one_letter_code
_entity_poly.pdbx_strand_id
1 'polypeptide(L)'
;MPKFVFLNKDLFELQSFIANKNFKGRILFSPLSGTEPSFDPSKWNKPTIKQNHNCYSYAFNQINPTRKGKAQPGYFSGYKHIDDNEYNCKSFYKRLKHDNPSLYLTSFEQPCVKGFNKGFIAIDDKKDDQDYHFYRLDKNKKWSHKPGRTEATKVDASGN
;
A
#
# COMPACT_ATOMS: atom_id res chain seq x y z
N MET A 1 14.62 0.77 9.16
CA MET A 1 13.23 1.05 8.74
C MET A 1 13.05 0.58 7.31
N PRO A 2 11.96 -0.11 6.98
CA PRO A 2 11.71 -0.50 5.60
C PRO A 2 11.56 0.76 4.74
N LYS A 3 12.23 0.75 3.58
CA LYS A 3 12.20 1.85 2.63
C LYS A 3 11.17 1.53 1.55
N PHE A 4 10.27 2.46 1.28
CA PHE A 4 9.15 2.27 0.38
C PHE A 4 9.28 3.05 -0.92
N VAL A 5 8.70 2.46 -1.95
CA VAL A 5 8.58 3.05 -3.27
C VAL A 5 7.10 3.15 -3.61
N PHE A 6 6.73 4.27 -4.17
CA PHE A 6 5.37 4.60 -4.52
C PHE A 6 5.15 4.49 -6.03
N LEU A 7 4.08 3.86 -6.44
CA LEU A 7 3.66 3.85 -7.84
C LEU A 7 2.89 5.12 -8.17
N ASN A 8 3.24 5.73 -9.30
CA ASN A 8 2.64 6.96 -9.79
C ASN A 8 1.26 6.68 -10.44
N LYS A 9 0.60 7.76 -10.81
CA LYS A 9 -0.71 8.01 -11.41
C LYS A 9 -1.22 6.99 -12.45
N ASP A 10 -0.36 6.20 -13.06
CA ASP A 10 -0.68 5.25 -14.13
C ASP A 10 -1.35 3.95 -13.64
N LEU A 11 -1.71 3.89 -12.38
CA LEU A 11 -2.32 2.70 -11.78
C LEU A 11 -3.79 2.51 -12.17
N PHE A 12 -4.48 3.58 -12.52
CA PHE A 12 -5.83 3.49 -13.09
C PHE A 12 -5.82 2.75 -14.43
N GLU A 13 -4.75 2.95 -15.22
CA GLU A 13 -4.53 2.18 -16.44
C GLU A 13 -4.16 0.73 -16.12
N LEU A 14 -3.44 0.47 -15.04
CA LEU A 14 -3.04 -0.87 -14.65
C LEU A 14 -4.21 -1.72 -14.15
N GLN A 15 -5.16 -1.16 -13.39
CA GLN A 15 -6.38 -1.87 -13.01
C GLN A 15 -7.27 -2.16 -14.22
N SER A 16 -7.41 -1.21 -15.13
CA SER A 16 -8.10 -1.43 -16.41
C SER A 16 -7.35 -2.43 -17.30
N PHE A 17 -6.04 -2.46 -17.21
CA PHE A 17 -5.15 -3.36 -17.92
C PHE A 17 -5.20 -4.80 -17.36
N ILE A 18 -5.23 -4.97 -16.06
CA ILE A 18 -5.37 -6.29 -15.40
C ILE A 18 -6.80 -6.82 -15.57
N ALA A 19 -7.82 -5.94 -15.54
CA ALA A 19 -9.21 -6.29 -15.77
C ALA A 19 -9.54 -6.58 -17.26
N ASN A 20 -8.70 -6.11 -18.18
CA ASN A 20 -8.92 -6.30 -19.60
C ASN A 20 -8.40 -7.66 -20.05
N LYS A 21 -9.26 -8.68 -20.04
CA LYS A 21 -9.00 -10.08 -20.39
C LYS A 21 -8.40 -10.33 -21.80
N ASN A 22 -8.17 -9.29 -22.59
CA ASN A 22 -7.62 -9.38 -23.94
C ASN A 22 -6.11 -9.29 -24.04
N PHE A 23 -5.40 -9.26 -22.91
CA PHE A 23 -3.94 -9.27 -22.94
C PHE A 23 -3.41 -10.69 -23.13
N LYS A 24 -3.00 -11.03 -24.34
CA LYS A 24 -2.40 -12.30 -24.73
C LYS A 24 -1.23 -12.65 -23.77
N GLY A 25 -1.53 -13.42 -22.72
CA GLY A 25 -0.58 -14.35 -22.11
C GLY A 25 0.62 -13.79 -21.33
N ARG A 26 0.80 -12.48 -21.14
CA ARG A 26 1.87 -11.95 -20.28
C ARG A 26 1.29 -11.59 -18.91
N ILE A 27 1.51 -12.45 -17.93
CA ILE A 27 1.38 -12.08 -16.53
C ILE A 27 2.51 -11.09 -16.24
N LEU A 28 2.19 -9.80 -16.15
CA LEU A 28 3.14 -8.77 -15.80
C LEU A 28 3.38 -8.82 -14.29
N PHE A 29 4.51 -9.36 -13.89
CA PHE A 29 4.97 -9.28 -12.51
C PHE A 29 5.82 -8.03 -12.34
N SER A 30 5.51 -7.25 -11.31
CA SER A 30 6.43 -6.20 -10.90
C SER A 30 7.74 -6.83 -10.41
N PRO A 31 8.90 -6.35 -10.87
CA PRO A 31 10.19 -6.93 -10.49
C PRO A 31 10.47 -6.67 -9.01
N LEU A 32 11.12 -7.66 -8.37
CA LEU A 32 11.50 -7.59 -6.96
C LEU A 32 12.84 -6.87 -6.78
N SER A 33 12.98 -6.20 -5.63
CA SER A 33 14.27 -5.68 -5.14
C SER A 33 15.11 -6.78 -4.46
N GLY A 34 14.44 -7.87 -4.02
CA GLY A 34 15.00 -8.94 -3.23
C GLY A 34 14.88 -8.72 -1.71
N THR A 35 14.20 -7.67 -1.29
CA THR A 35 13.99 -7.34 0.15
C THR A 35 12.52 -7.24 0.53
N GLU A 36 11.63 -7.64 -0.36
CA GLU A 36 10.20 -7.63 -0.11
C GLU A 36 9.83 -8.54 1.08
N PRO A 37 8.87 -8.10 1.91
CA PRO A 37 8.39 -8.92 3.01
C PRO A 37 7.61 -10.13 2.49
N SER A 38 7.61 -11.21 3.26
CA SER A 38 6.71 -12.33 3.01
C SER A 38 5.28 -11.96 3.40
N PHE A 39 4.31 -12.54 2.70
CA PHE A 39 2.92 -12.54 3.17
C PHE A 39 2.84 -13.43 4.43
N ASP A 40 2.54 -12.82 5.56
CA ASP A 40 2.47 -13.50 6.85
C ASP A 40 1.17 -13.15 7.60
N PRO A 41 0.07 -13.86 7.27
CA PRO A 41 -1.21 -13.64 7.94
C PRO A 41 -1.17 -14.02 9.43
N SER A 42 -0.32 -14.96 9.85
CA SER A 42 -0.22 -15.36 11.25
C SER A 42 0.27 -14.22 12.16
N LYS A 43 1.10 -13.33 11.60
CA LYS A 43 1.59 -12.14 12.27
C LYS A 43 0.56 -11.00 12.24
N TRP A 44 -0.04 -10.75 11.07
CA TRP A 44 -0.92 -9.60 10.85
C TRP A 44 -2.35 -9.79 11.37
N ASN A 45 -2.81 -11.05 11.47
CA ASN A 45 -4.17 -11.37 11.88
C ASN A 45 -4.32 -11.64 13.40
N LYS A 46 -3.23 -11.49 14.17
CA LYS A 46 -3.32 -11.49 15.63
C LYS A 46 -4.32 -10.43 16.09
N PRO A 47 -5.23 -10.72 17.05
CA PRO A 47 -6.33 -9.82 17.40
C PRO A 47 -5.91 -8.37 17.66
N THR A 48 -4.87 -8.16 18.46
CA THR A 48 -4.36 -6.82 18.79
C THR A 48 -3.78 -6.09 17.57
N ILE A 49 -3.08 -6.81 16.67
CA ILE A 49 -2.52 -6.24 15.44
C ILE A 49 -3.63 -5.95 14.44
N LYS A 50 -4.53 -6.90 14.23
CA LYS A 50 -5.65 -6.78 13.30
C LYS A 50 -6.50 -5.54 13.59
N GLN A 51 -6.82 -5.29 14.85
CA GLN A 51 -7.69 -4.18 15.26
C GLN A 51 -7.01 -2.80 15.21
N ASN A 52 -5.69 -2.73 15.41
CA ASN A 52 -4.97 -1.46 15.57
C ASN A 52 -4.09 -1.08 14.37
N HIS A 53 -4.10 -1.89 13.31
CA HIS A 53 -3.32 -1.63 12.10
C HIS A 53 -4.22 -1.69 10.86
N ASN A 54 -3.97 -0.82 9.91
CA ASN A 54 -4.71 -0.71 8.65
C ASN A 54 -3.80 -1.01 7.44
N CYS A 55 -4.31 -0.73 6.25
CA CYS A 55 -3.60 -0.88 4.98
C CYS A 55 -2.29 -0.10 4.94
N TYR A 56 -2.25 1.12 5.51
CA TYR A 56 -1.04 1.93 5.59
C TYR A 56 0.06 1.25 6.41
N SER A 57 -0.24 0.87 7.65
CA SER A 57 0.73 0.15 8.50
C SER A 57 1.18 -1.17 7.86
N TYR A 58 0.26 -1.87 7.20
CA TYR A 58 0.55 -3.12 6.51
C TYR A 58 1.50 -2.92 5.33
N ALA A 59 1.21 -1.99 4.44
CA ALA A 59 2.05 -1.70 3.29
C ALA A 59 3.47 -1.33 3.71
N PHE A 60 3.62 -0.53 4.76
CA PHE A 60 4.91 -0.14 5.32
C PHE A 60 5.54 -1.20 6.25
N ASN A 61 4.94 -2.38 6.37
CA ASN A 61 5.38 -3.47 7.23
C ASN A 61 5.68 -3.02 8.67
N GLN A 62 4.90 -2.07 9.18
CA GLN A 62 5.09 -1.44 10.49
C GLN A 62 4.09 -2.00 11.48
N ILE A 63 4.57 -2.88 12.36
CA ILE A 63 3.80 -3.39 13.49
C ILE A 63 4.27 -2.71 14.78
N ASN A 64 3.32 -2.13 15.49
CA ASN A 64 3.52 -1.65 16.85
C ASN A 64 2.47 -2.32 17.76
N PRO A 65 2.84 -3.35 18.55
CA PRO A 65 1.90 -4.09 19.38
C PRO A 65 1.20 -3.25 20.46
N THR A 66 1.82 -2.13 20.85
CA THR A 66 1.29 -1.23 21.89
C THR A 66 0.43 -0.11 21.33
N ARG A 67 0.38 0.05 20.00
CA ARG A 67 -0.43 1.09 19.37
C ARG A 67 -1.91 0.87 19.62
N LYS A 68 -2.58 1.95 20.01
CA LYS A 68 -4.04 2.02 20.03
C LYS A 68 -4.52 2.86 18.84
N GLY A 69 -5.33 2.26 17.98
CA GLY A 69 -5.86 2.90 16.78
C GLY A 69 -4.95 2.83 15.55
N LYS A 70 -5.53 3.15 14.40
CA LYS A 70 -4.91 3.06 13.08
C LYS A 70 -4.11 4.32 12.76
N ALA A 71 -2.89 4.17 12.27
CA ALA A 71 -2.12 5.30 11.73
C ALA A 71 -2.68 5.71 10.37
N GLN A 72 -2.75 7.01 10.13
CA GLN A 72 -3.01 7.60 8.82
C GLN A 72 -1.69 8.07 8.18
N PRO A 73 -1.60 8.23 6.86
CA PRO A 73 -0.45 8.87 6.24
C PRO A 73 -0.13 10.24 6.85
N GLY A 74 1.12 10.44 7.24
CA GLY A 74 1.57 11.62 7.97
C GLY A 74 1.52 11.50 9.50
N TYR A 75 0.99 10.40 10.02
CA TYR A 75 0.83 10.20 11.47
C TYR A 75 2.15 10.31 12.24
N PHE A 76 3.23 9.74 11.71
CA PHE A 76 4.53 9.75 12.37
C PHE A 76 5.24 11.10 12.30
N SER A 77 4.78 11.98 11.41
CA SER A 77 5.27 13.36 11.24
C SER A 77 4.33 14.40 11.87
N GLY A 78 3.35 13.96 12.67
CA GLY A 78 2.46 14.86 13.39
C GLY A 78 1.28 15.39 12.60
N TYR A 79 1.05 14.92 11.37
CA TYR A 79 -0.19 15.23 10.66
C TYR A 79 -1.39 14.63 11.39
N LYS A 80 -2.47 15.41 11.46
CA LYS A 80 -3.72 14.97 12.08
C LYS A 80 -4.58 14.21 11.08
N HIS A 81 -5.79 14.66 10.86
CA HIS A 81 -6.65 14.03 9.88
C HIS A 81 -6.21 14.32 8.44
N ILE A 82 -6.79 13.61 7.45
CA ILE A 82 -6.72 13.90 6.03
C ILE A 82 -7.98 14.71 5.72
N ASP A 83 -7.79 15.96 5.29
CA ASP A 83 -8.91 16.83 4.93
C ASP A 83 -9.45 16.45 3.56
N ASP A 84 -10.72 16.75 3.27
CA ASP A 84 -11.39 16.37 2.03
C ASP A 84 -10.64 16.79 0.75
N ASN A 85 -10.00 17.95 0.77
CA ASN A 85 -9.19 18.44 -0.35
C ASN A 85 -7.82 17.77 -0.49
N GLU A 86 -7.44 16.90 0.44
CA GLU A 86 -6.19 16.17 0.44
C GLU A 86 -6.28 14.76 -0.18
N TYR A 87 -7.47 14.30 -0.60
CA TYR A 87 -7.63 13.01 -1.27
C TYR A 87 -7.14 13.07 -2.72
N ASN A 88 -5.83 13.26 -2.85
CA ASN A 88 -5.13 13.30 -4.13
C ASN A 88 -3.68 12.82 -3.99
N CYS A 89 -3.09 12.36 -5.09
CA CYS A 89 -1.75 11.78 -5.11
C CYS A 89 -0.67 12.72 -4.55
N LYS A 90 -0.78 14.03 -4.79
CA LYS A 90 0.21 15.02 -4.34
C LYS A 90 0.22 15.15 -2.82
N SER A 91 -0.95 15.27 -2.20
CA SER A 91 -1.10 15.40 -0.75
C SER A 91 -0.68 14.12 -0.03
N PHE A 92 -1.10 12.95 -0.53
CA PHE A 92 -0.67 11.67 0.02
C PHE A 92 0.84 11.48 -0.10
N TYR A 93 1.43 11.78 -1.26
CA TYR A 93 2.88 11.69 -1.44
C TYR A 93 3.63 12.59 -0.44
N LYS A 94 3.17 13.82 -0.22
CA LYS A 94 3.75 14.75 0.76
C LYS A 94 3.72 14.14 2.17
N ARG A 95 2.57 13.66 2.63
CA ARG A 95 2.40 13.03 3.95
C ARG A 95 3.28 11.79 4.10
N LEU A 96 3.32 10.93 3.10
CA LEU A 96 4.14 9.72 3.08
C LEU A 96 5.62 10.04 3.08
N LYS A 97 6.05 11.06 2.34
CA LYS A 97 7.43 11.52 2.28
C LYS A 97 7.91 12.08 3.60
N HIS A 98 7.05 12.76 4.35
CA HIS A 98 7.34 13.24 5.70
C HIS A 98 7.52 12.06 6.67
N ASP A 99 6.62 11.08 6.66
CA ASP A 99 6.75 9.87 7.48
C ASP A 99 7.97 9.01 7.09
N ASN A 100 8.33 9.03 5.81
CA ASN A 100 9.41 8.21 5.25
C ASN A 100 10.28 9.04 4.29
N PRO A 101 11.26 9.79 4.78
CA PRO A 101 12.08 10.69 3.97
C PRO A 101 12.84 10.01 2.81
N SER A 102 13.10 8.70 2.93
CA SER A 102 13.74 7.91 1.87
C SER A 102 12.78 7.41 0.79
N LEU A 103 11.47 7.61 0.95
CA LEU A 103 10.48 7.19 -0.05
C LEU A 103 10.73 7.88 -1.40
N TYR A 104 10.60 7.14 -2.49
CA TYR A 104 10.68 7.69 -3.86
C TYR A 104 9.61 7.08 -4.77
N LEU A 105 9.31 7.77 -5.86
CA LEU A 105 8.37 7.31 -6.87
C LEU A 105 9.06 6.34 -7.84
N THR A 106 8.32 5.33 -8.28
CA THR A 106 8.74 4.37 -9.31
C THR A 106 7.56 3.97 -10.19
N SER A 107 7.81 3.18 -11.21
CA SER A 107 6.77 2.54 -12.00
C SER A 107 6.57 1.07 -11.61
N PHE A 108 5.53 0.48 -12.14
CA PHE A 108 5.24 -0.94 -11.92
C PHE A 108 6.35 -1.84 -12.48
N GLU A 109 6.91 -1.47 -13.64
CA GLU A 109 7.88 -2.26 -14.40
C GLU A 109 9.31 -2.12 -13.90
N GLN A 110 9.61 -1.05 -13.14
CA GLN A 110 10.97 -0.80 -12.68
C GLN A 110 11.24 -1.55 -11.37
N PRO A 111 12.39 -2.23 -11.23
CA PRO A 111 12.79 -2.80 -9.95
C PRO A 111 13.07 -1.68 -8.94
N CYS A 112 12.78 -1.95 -7.67
CA CYS A 112 13.24 -1.09 -6.60
C CYS A 112 14.73 -1.32 -6.31
N VAL A 113 15.39 -0.31 -5.77
CA VAL A 113 16.74 -0.46 -5.21
C VAL A 113 16.68 -1.45 -4.05
N LYS A 114 17.71 -2.28 -3.90
CA LYS A 114 17.84 -3.23 -2.77
C LYS A 114 17.66 -2.50 -1.44
N GLY A 115 16.86 -3.08 -0.57
CA GLY A 115 16.47 -2.48 0.72
C GLY A 115 15.16 -1.68 0.65
N PHE A 116 14.56 -1.53 -0.54
CA PHE A 116 13.27 -0.90 -0.71
C PHE A 116 12.20 -1.92 -1.07
N ASN A 117 11.00 -1.73 -0.53
CA ASN A 117 9.82 -2.52 -0.84
C ASN A 117 8.85 -1.69 -1.67
N LYS A 118 8.21 -2.33 -2.64
CA LYS A 118 7.24 -1.66 -3.50
C LYS A 118 5.84 -1.71 -2.89
N GLY A 119 5.17 -0.57 -2.90
CA GLY A 119 3.77 -0.45 -2.54
C GLY A 119 3.05 0.53 -3.45
N PHE A 120 1.73 0.48 -3.47
CA PHE A 120 0.92 1.49 -4.14
C PHE A 120 -0.29 1.90 -3.30
N ILE A 121 -0.85 3.05 -3.63
CA ILE A 121 -2.10 3.56 -3.06
C ILE A 121 -3.12 3.72 -4.19
N ALA A 122 -4.33 3.25 -3.95
CA ALA A 122 -5.52 3.66 -4.68
C ALA A 122 -6.21 4.76 -3.87
N ILE A 123 -6.67 5.82 -4.54
CA ILE A 123 -7.37 6.94 -3.92
C ILE A 123 -8.70 7.10 -4.64
N ASP A 124 -9.79 7.05 -3.89
CA ASP A 124 -11.10 7.50 -4.35
C ASP A 124 -11.32 8.92 -3.84
N ASP A 125 -11.44 9.87 -4.77
CA ASP A 125 -11.63 11.29 -4.47
C ASP A 125 -13.09 11.76 -4.66
N LYS A 126 -14.03 10.81 -4.84
CA LYS A 126 -15.44 11.14 -4.97
C LYS A 126 -15.93 11.86 -3.73
N LYS A 127 -16.50 13.04 -3.94
CA LYS A 127 -17.12 13.82 -2.89
C LYS A 127 -18.13 12.96 -2.13
N ASP A 128 -18.08 13.04 -0.80
CA ASP A 128 -18.93 12.31 0.15
C ASP A 128 -18.63 10.81 0.33
N ASP A 129 -17.66 10.22 -0.42
CA ASP A 129 -17.24 8.81 -0.27
C ASP A 129 -15.73 8.67 -0.49
N GLN A 130 -14.97 9.60 0.06
CA GLN A 130 -13.52 9.63 -0.12
C GLN A 130 -12.85 8.52 0.69
N ASP A 131 -12.02 7.74 0.04
CA ASP A 131 -11.24 6.69 0.70
C ASP A 131 -9.87 6.51 0.03
N TYR A 132 -9.01 5.76 0.69
CA TYR A 132 -7.75 5.33 0.12
C TYR A 132 -7.39 3.93 0.60
N HIS A 133 -6.64 3.22 -0.22
CA HIS A 133 -6.21 1.88 0.11
C HIS A 133 -4.78 1.60 -0.34
N PHE A 134 -4.00 0.97 0.55
CA PHE A 134 -2.61 0.60 0.27
C PHE A 134 -2.48 -0.88 -0.02
N TYR A 135 -1.62 -1.19 -0.99
CA TYR A 135 -1.17 -2.53 -1.35
C TYR A 135 0.34 -2.64 -1.23
N ARG A 136 0.84 -3.84 -1.03
CA ARG A 136 2.25 -4.15 -0.92
C ARG A 136 2.62 -5.31 -1.83
N LEU A 137 3.76 -5.19 -2.53
CA LEU A 137 4.36 -6.31 -3.24
C LEU A 137 5.07 -7.22 -2.24
N ASP A 138 4.76 -8.51 -2.26
CA ASP A 138 5.38 -9.51 -1.40
C ASP A 138 6.48 -10.28 -2.14
N LYS A 139 7.34 -10.96 -1.38
CA LYS A 139 8.45 -11.80 -1.88
C LYS A 139 8.05 -12.83 -2.94
N ASN A 140 6.80 -13.28 -2.93
CA ASN A 140 6.26 -14.23 -3.91
C ASN A 140 5.76 -13.58 -5.21
N LYS A 141 6.05 -12.30 -5.44
CA LYS A 141 5.61 -11.47 -6.58
C LYS A 141 4.11 -11.21 -6.64
N LYS A 142 3.37 -11.51 -5.59
CA LYS A 142 1.94 -11.20 -5.48
C LYS A 142 1.73 -9.95 -4.66
N TRP A 143 0.65 -9.25 -4.95
CA TRP A 143 0.18 -8.13 -4.15
C TRP A 143 -0.67 -8.61 -2.99
N SER A 144 -0.54 -7.94 -1.87
CA SER A 144 -1.34 -8.19 -0.68
C SER A 144 -1.71 -6.89 0.01
N HIS A 145 -2.74 -6.93 0.83
CA HIS A 145 -3.24 -5.78 1.55
C HIS A 145 -3.93 -6.18 2.86
N LYS A 146 -4.26 -5.19 3.67
CA LYS A 146 -5.02 -5.39 4.91
C LYS A 146 -6.09 -4.31 5.02
N PRO A 147 -7.35 -4.59 4.61
CA PRO A 147 -8.42 -3.62 4.71
C PRO A 147 -8.75 -3.30 6.17
N GLY A 148 -8.60 -2.05 6.56
CA GLY A 148 -9.00 -1.56 7.88
C GLY A 148 -8.68 -2.51 9.04
N ARG A 149 -9.70 -2.93 9.78
CA ARG A 149 -9.62 -3.86 10.92
C ARG A 149 -9.79 -5.33 10.53
N THR A 150 -9.81 -5.66 9.25
CA THR A 150 -9.95 -7.03 8.77
C THR A 150 -8.60 -7.73 8.64
N GLU A 151 -8.62 -8.95 8.17
CA GLU A 151 -7.43 -9.77 7.97
C GLU A 151 -6.59 -9.29 6.78
N ALA A 152 -5.29 -9.57 6.85
CA ALA A 152 -4.43 -9.43 5.69
C ALA A 152 -4.78 -10.48 4.64
N THR A 153 -4.89 -10.08 3.38
CA THR A 153 -5.35 -10.91 2.28
C THR A 153 -4.59 -10.61 0.99
N LYS A 154 -4.69 -11.51 0.02
CA LYS A 154 -4.23 -11.36 -1.37
C LYS A 154 -5.38 -11.23 -2.35
N VAL A 155 -6.58 -11.26 -1.83
CA VAL A 155 -7.82 -11.25 -2.61
C VAL A 155 -8.40 -9.85 -2.51
N ASP A 156 -8.68 -9.23 -3.65
CA ASP A 156 -9.31 -7.91 -3.70
C ASP A 156 -10.80 -7.95 -3.29
N ALA A 157 -11.44 -6.77 -3.27
CA ALA A 157 -12.85 -6.66 -2.92
C ALA A 157 -13.80 -7.42 -3.88
N SER A 158 -13.31 -7.77 -5.08
CA SER A 158 -14.05 -8.53 -6.10
C SER A 158 -13.80 -10.04 -6.00
N GLY A 159 -12.98 -10.49 -5.06
CA GLY A 159 -12.67 -11.90 -4.85
C GLY A 159 -11.59 -12.48 -5.79
N ASN A 160 -10.77 -11.62 -6.42
CA ASN A 160 -9.70 -12.03 -7.33
C ASN A 160 -8.33 -12.09 -6.66
#